data_838cec69271746bcae4fe3b21ff2b38a
#
_entry.id   838cec69271746bcae4fe3b21ff2b38a
#
_cell.length_a   1.000
_cell.length_b   1.000
_cell.length_c   1.000
_cell.angle_alpha   90.00
_cell.angle_beta   90.00
_cell.angle_gamma   90.00
#
_symmetry.space_group_name_H-M   'P 1'
#
loop_
_entity.id
_entity.type
_entity.pdbx_description
1 polymer ?
#
loop_
_entity_poly.entity_id
_entity_poly.type
_entity_poly.pdbx_seq_one_letter_code
_entity_poly.pdbx_strand_id
1 'polypeptide(L)'
;MSIKLASVCPVCGRPKGAVSLSEYDCAHCGFQNAYLQSFAGEKSRAQWQRTVQDAQAAWRGKQRAELARAHRLTVGSHGVALWVPQENALYLALANGQLQVEQQAVQYSATERNSAVRYANGTVKVLGEDNSYGQKDTNPWRDIRFVLAAPNCTYGVTKTGAVLAQGVPVDPTVREWTDMQSLACGTRHVVGLTTGGTVRLAGILPAGAAEAIASWQNVTQLTAARDCAAALHQDGTVSFAGKPNDPRKE
;
A
#
# COMPACT_ATOMS: atom_id res chain seq x y z
N MET A 1 -41.49 -27.71 20.42
CA MET A 1 -40.17 -27.95 19.85
C MET A 1 -39.18 -26.99 20.55
N SER A 2 -38.17 -27.52 21.19
CA SER A 2 -37.16 -26.67 21.84
C SER A 2 -36.19 -26.19 20.77
N ILE A 3 -36.11 -24.86 20.54
CA ILE A 3 -35.18 -24.25 19.59
C ILE A 3 -33.80 -24.31 20.23
N LYS A 4 -32.84 -24.98 19.55
CA LYS A 4 -31.43 -24.99 19.97
C LYS A 4 -30.72 -23.77 19.37
N LEU A 5 -30.03 -23.03 20.22
CA LEU A 5 -29.22 -21.86 19.83
C LEU A 5 -27.74 -22.19 19.91
N ALA A 6 -26.98 -21.68 18.93
CA ALA A 6 -25.51 -21.68 19.00
C ALA A 6 -25.04 -20.60 19.98
N SER A 7 -23.93 -20.86 20.66
CA SER A 7 -23.30 -19.89 21.55
C SER A 7 -22.44 -18.86 20.79
N VAL A 8 -22.10 -19.16 19.54
CA VAL A 8 -21.17 -18.35 18.72
C VAL A 8 -21.76 -18.14 17.33
N CYS A 9 -21.57 -16.93 16.79
CA CYS A 9 -21.95 -16.63 15.41
C CYS A 9 -21.05 -17.42 14.43
N PRO A 10 -21.65 -18.17 13.47
CA PRO A 10 -20.87 -18.97 12.54
C PRO A 10 -20.08 -18.12 11.51
N VAL A 11 -20.45 -16.84 11.34
CA VAL A 11 -19.82 -15.95 10.36
C VAL A 11 -18.60 -15.23 10.97
N CYS A 12 -18.76 -14.55 12.11
CA CYS A 12 -17.72 -13.72 12.70
C CYS A 12 -17.07 -14.29 13.97
N GLY A 13 -17.53 -15.44 14.44
CA GLY A 13 -16.98 -16.12 15.62
C GLY A 13 -17.31 -15.46 16.96
N ARG A 14 -18.03 -14.34 17.00
CA ARG A 14 -18.36 -13.66 18.25
C ARG A 14 -19.45 -14.41 19.04
N PRO A 15 -19.35 -14.46 20.39
CA PRO A 15 -20.37 -15.06 21.22
C PRO A 15 -21.67 -14.24 21.10
N LYS A 16 -22.81 -14.88 21.38
CA LYS A 16 -24.11 -14.24 21.46
C LYS A 16 -24.05 -13.15 22.53
N GLY A 17 -24.18 -11.89 22.10
CA GLY A 17 -24.21 -10.73 23.02
C GLY A 17 -25.58 -10.58 23.69
N ALA A 18 -25.62 -9.85 24.82
CA ALA A 18 -26.84 -9.59 25.57
C ALA A 18 -27.83 -8.63 24.87
N VAL A 19 -27.39 -7.95 23.81
CA VAL A 19 -28.17 -6.94 23.07
C VAL A 19 -28.20 -7.31 21.60
N SER A 20 -29.24 -8.01 21.18
CA SER A 20 -29.59 -8.27 19.79
C SER A 20 -31.00 -7.75 19.52
N LEU A 21 -31.20 -7.09 18.39
CA LEU A 21 -32.54 -6.68 17.93
C LEU A 21 -33.46 -7.88 17.62
N SER A 22 -32.88 -9.07 17.47
CA SER A 22 -33.54 -10.34 17.33
C SER A 22 -32.75 -11.42 18.09
N GLU A 23 -33.45 -12.36 18.72
CA GLU A 23 -32.84 -13.46 19.48
C GLU A 23 -31.88 -14.33 18.65
N TYR A 24 -31.98 -14.29 17.32
CA TYR A 24 -31.25 -15.16 16.40
C TYR A 24 -30.19 -14.47 15.59
N ASP A 25 -30.20 -13.14 15.53
CA ASP A 25 -29.33 -12.36 14.68
C ASP A 25 -28.02 -11.96 15.40
N CYS A 26 -26.94 -11.84 14.65
CA CYS A 26 -25.67 -11.38 15.18
C CYS A 26 -25.59 -9.84 15.16
N ALA A 27 -25.63 -9.21 16.32
CA ALA A 27 -25.49 -7.76 16.44
C ALA A 27 -24.14 -7.21 15.93
N HIS A 28 -23.10 -8.05 15.86
CA HIS A 28 -21.78 -7.62 15.41
C HIS A 28 -21.60 -7.58 13.89
N CYS A 29 -22.05 -8.61 13.17
CA CYS A 29 -21.87 -8.72 11.72
C CYS A 29 -23.18 -8.61 10.92
N GLY A 30 -24.33 -8.50 11.60
CA GLY A 30 -25.64 -8.41 10.97
C GLY A 30 -26.14 -9.72 10.34
N PHE A 31 -25.44 -10.84 10.55
CA PHE A 31 -25.88 -12.12 9.97
C PHE A 31 -27.18 -12.59 10.62
N GLN A 32 -28.21 -12.73 9.81
CA GLN A 32 -29.54 -13.14 10.26
C GLN A 32 -29.56 -14.62 10.66
N ASN A 33 -30.35 -14.92 11.70
CA ASN A 33 -30.44 -16.29 12.24
C ASN A 33 -29.09 -16.93 12.57
N ALA A 34 -28.08 -16.15 12.92
CA ALA A 34 -26.71 -16.60 13.20
C ALA A 34 -26.63 -17.71 14.27
N TYR A 35 -27.53 -17.66 15.24
CA TYR A 35 -27.54 -18.56 16.40
C TYR A 35 -28.56 -19.70 16.30
N LEU A 36 -29.32 -19.78 15.21
CA LEU A 36 -30.29 -20.83 15.00
C LEU A 36 -29.60 -22.16 14.65
N GLN A 37 -29.93 -23.24 15.39
CA GLN A 37 -29.41 -24.58 15.14
C GLN A 37 -30.48 -25.60 14.72
N SER A 38 -31.76 -25.22 14.75
CA SER A 38 -32.88 -26.10 14.40
C SER A 38 -33.38 -25.80 13.00
N PHE A 39 -33.50 -26.83 12.16
CA PHE A 39 -33.95 -26.72 10.78
C PHE A 39 -35.12 -27.71 10.55
N ALA A 40 -36.05 -27.33 9.68
CA ALA A 40 -37.23 -28.15 9.35
C ALA A 40 -36.92 -29.38 8.48
N GLY A 41 -35.66 -29.57 8.02
CA GLY A 41 -35.22 -30.70 7.22
C GLY A 41 -33.81 -30.50 6.62
N GLU A 42 -33.31 -31.55 5.93
CA GLU A 42 -31.95 -31.52 5.34
C GLU A 42 -31.77 -30.42 4.28
N LYS A 43 -32.79 -30.13 3.45
CA LYS A 43 -32.72 -29.09 2.44
C LYS A 43 -32.54 -27.71 3.05
N SER A 44 -33.30 -27.38 4.10
CA SER A 44 -33.17 -26.10 4.80
C SER A 44 -31.85 -25.99 5.54
N ARG A 45 -31.33 -27.09 6.07
CA ARG A 45 -29.98 -27.13 6.68
C ARG A 45 -28.88 -26.86 5.64
N ALA A 46 -28.94 -27.52 4.49
CA ALA A 46 -27.96 -27.35 3.41
C ALA A 46 -27.99 -25.92 2.84
N GLN A 47 -29.17 -25.35 2.65
CA GLN A 47 -29.33 -23.98 2.21
C GLN A 47 -28.73 -23.00 3.22
N TRP A 48 -29.01 -23.18 4.50
CA TRP A 48 -28.44 -22.34 5.55
C TRP A 48 -26.91 -22.46 5.60
N GLN A 49 -26.34 -23.65 5.46
CA GLN A 49 -24.88 -23.85 5.42
C GLN A 49 -24.23 -23.10 4.25
N ARG A 50 -24.84 -23.09 3.05
CA ARG A 50 -24.35 -22.31 1.91
C ARG A 50 -24.40 -20.81 2.22
N THR A 51 -25.51 -20.34 2.76
CA THR A 51 -25.66 -18.93 3.17
C THR A 51 -24.60 -18.50 4.20
N VAL A 52 -24.26 -19.39 5.15
CA VAL A 52 -23.15 -19.15 6.10
C VAL A 52 -21.81 -19.07 5.40
N GLN A 53 -21.52 -19.99 4.45
CA GLN A 53 -20.28 -19.99 3.70
C GLN A 53 -20.11 -18.70 2.87
N ASP A 54 -21.15 -18.28 2.18
CA ASP A 54 -21.16 -17.05 1.39
C ASP A 54 -20.96 -15.81 2.28
N ALA A 55 -21.67 -15.77 3.41
CA ALA A 55 -21.55 -14.69 4.39
C ALA A 55 -20.16 -14.65 5.04
N GLN A 56 -19.54 -15.81 5.32
CA GLN A 56 -18.16 -15.90 5.81
C GLN A 56 -17.15 -15.38 4.77
N ALA A 57 -17.34 -15.71 3.49
CA ALA A 57 -16.48 -15.24 2.41
C ALA A 57 -16.58 -13.71 2.27
N ALA A 58 -17.79 -13.17 2.27
CA ALA A 58 -18.05 -11.73 2.21
C ALA A 58 -17.48 -10.99 3.43
N TRP A 59 -17.66 -11.52 4.63
CA TRP A 59 -17.12 -10.96 5.87
C TRP A 59 -15.58 -10.92 5.86
N ARG A 60 -14.95 -12.04 5.48
CA ARG A 60 -13.47 -12.09 5.36
C ARG A 60 -12.96 -11.13 4.29
N GLY A 61 -13.67 -11.02 3.16
CA GLY A 61 -13.35 -10.05 2.12
C GLY A 61 -13.41 -8.61 2.62
N LYS A 62 -14.48 -8.26 3.36
CA LYS A 62 -14.63 -6.94 3.99
C LYS A 62 -13.53 -6.66 5.00
N GLN A 63 -13.22 -7.60 5.88
CA GLN A 63 -12.13 -7.46 6.86
C GLN A 63 -10.76 -7.31 6.18
N ARG A 64 -10.47 -8.10 5.13
CA ARG A 64 -9.24 -7.94 4.36
C ARG A 64 -9.14 -6.58 3.70
N ALA A 65 -10.22 -6.08 3.14
CA ALA A 65 -10.27 -4.76 2.53
C ALA A 65 -10.10 -3.64 3.58
N GLU A 66 -10.70 -3.78 4.76
CA GLU A 66 -10.53 -2.86 5.88
C GLU A 66 -9.09 -2.89 6.41
N LEU A 67 -8.49 -4.06 6.62
CA LEU A 67 -7.10 -4.22 7.03
C LEU A 67 -6.14 -3.66 5.97
N ALA A 68 -6.40 -3.92 4.69
CA ALA A 68 -5.58 -3.38 3.60
C ALA A 68 -5.66 -1.85 3.50
N ARG A 69 -6.77 -1.25 3.92
CA ARG A 69 -6.95 0.20 4.01
C ARG A 69 -6.44 0.78 5.33
N ALA A 70 -6.49 -0.02 6.40
CA ALA A 70 -6.30 0.45 7.77
C ALA A 70 -4.83 0.54 8.19
N HIS A 71 -3.97 -0.37 7.71
CA HIS A 71 -2.58 -0.42 8.18
C HIS A 71 -1.65 -0.64 7.00
N ARG A 72 -0.63 0.19 6.87
CA ARG A 72 0.46 0.00 5.91
C ARG A 72 1.76 -0.18 6.67
N LEU A 73 2.35 -1.35 6.51
CA LEU A 73 3.68 -1.65 7.02
C LEU A 73 4.70 -1.44 5.90
N THR A 74 5.74 -0.67 6.18
CA THR A 74 6.85 -0.45 5.26
C THR A 74 8.15 -0.68 6.03
N VAL A 75 9.07 -1.41 5.43
CA VAL A 75 10.39 -1.68 5.99
C VAL A 75 11.44 -0.91 5.22
N GLY A 76 12.34 -0.27 5.93
CA GLY A 76 13.53 0.39 5.39
C GLY A 76 14.73 0.09 6.28
N SER A 77 15.94 0.41 5.85
CA SER A 77 17.16 0.17 6.63
C SER A 77 17.22 0.94 7.94
N HIS A 78 16.54 2.07 8.03
CA HIS A 78 16.45 2.88 9.25
C HIS A 78 15.36 2.41 10.22
N GLY A 79 14.59 1.39 9.86
CA GLY A 79 13.54 0.86 10.72
C GLY A 79 12.29 0.39 10.00
N VAL A 80 11.25 0.19 10.78
CA VAL A 80 9.94 -0.25 10.33
C VAL A 80 8.94 0.89 10.56
N ALA A 81 8.12 1.17 9.56
CA ALA A 81 7.07 2.16 9.62
C ALA A 81 5.69 1.50 9.60
N LEU A 82 4.86 1.84 10.55
CA LEU A 82 3.45 1.44 10.63
C LEU A 82 2.56 2.68 10.55
N TRP A 83 1.78 2.80 9.49
CA TRP A 83 0.76 3.83 9.40
C TRP A 83 -0.57 3.35 9.98
N VAL A 84 -1.10 4.12 10.92
CA VAL A 84 -2.37 3.86 11.61
C VAL A 84 -3.38 4.95 11.21
N PRO A 85 -4.30 4.67 10.27
CA PRO A 85 -5.22 5.67 9.73
C PRO A 85 -6.16 6.26 10.78
N GLN A 86 -6.59 5.45 11.74
CA GLN A 86 -7.52 5.87 12.81
C GLN A 86 -6.94 6.96 13.68
N GLU A 87 -5.61 6.98 13.83
CA GLU A 87 -4.88 7.97 14.63
C GLU A 87 -4.28 9.07 13.74
N ASN A 88 -4.37 8.90 12.42
CA ASN A 88 -3.71 9.77 11.45
C ASN A 88 -2.21 9.94 11.75
N ALA A 89 -1.56 8.84 12.13
CA ALA A 89 -0.19 8.80 12.62
C ALA A 89 0.64 7.72 11.95
N LEU A 90 1.93 8.00 11.81
CA LEU A 90 2.96 7.06 11.38
C LEU A 90 3.86 6.76 12.57
N TYR A 91 3.95 5.49 12.95
CA TYR A 91 4.84 4.97 13.96
C TYR A 91 6.11 4.45 13.29
N LEU A 92 7.25 4.99 13.68
CA LEU A 92 8.57 4.62 13.17
C LEU A 92 9.35 3.93 14.27
N ALA A 93 9.55 2.61 14.15
CA ALA A 93 10.51 1.90 14.99
C ALA A 93 11.88 1.98 14.30
N LEU A 94 12.75 2.83 14.84
CA LEU A 94 14.08 3.09 14.29
C LEU A 94 15.06 1.95 14.64
N ALA A 95 16.09 1.77 13.83
CA ALA A 95 17.10 0.73 14.02
C ALA A 95 17.87 0.85 15.35
N ASN A 96 17.91 2.03 15.95
CA ASN A 96 18.50 2.28 17.28
C ASN A 96 17.55 1.96 18.45
N GLY A 97 16.39 1.36 18.18
CA GLY A 97 15.38 0.99 19.18
C GLY A 97 14.46 2.13 19.62
N GLN A 98 14.61 3.33 19.08
CA GLN A 98 13.71 4.45 19.38
C GLN A 98 12.40 4.31 18.61
N LEU A 99 11.29 4.69 19.26
CA LEU A 99 10.00 4.85 18.63
C LEU A 99 9.74 6.34 18.38
N GLN A 100 9.54 6.71 17.13
CA GLN A 100 9.15 8.05 16.71
C GLN A 100 7.72 8.03 16.18
N VAL A 101 6.92 9.04 16.50
CA VAL A 101 5.55 9.18 16.00
C VAL A 101 5.44 10.47 15.20
N GLU A 102 5.05 10.33 13.94
CA GLU A 102 4.79 11.47 13.04
C GLU A 102 3.27 11.61 12.86
N GLN A 103 2.73 12.66 13.49
CA GLN A 103 1.29 12.97 13.40
C GLN A 103 0.94 13.53 12.02
N GLN A 104 -0.28 13.25 11.53
CA GLN A 104 -0.80 13.67 10.22
C GLN A 104 0.02 13.14 9.03
N ALA A 105 0.85 12.13 9.26
CA ALA A 105 1.58 11.46 8.21
C ALA A 105 0.64 10.52 7.44
N VAL A 106 0.72 10.58 6.10
CA VAL A 106 -0.16 9.80 5.20
C VAL A 106 0.60 8.93 4.21
N GLN A 107 1.92 9.10 4.12
CA GLN A 107 2.78 8.26 3.29
C GLN A 107 4.20 8.23 3.87
N TYR A 108 4.83 7.08 3.76
CA TYR A 108 6.22 6.84 4.11
C TYR A 108 6.93 6.13 2.96
N SER A 109 8.14 6.54 2.66
CA SER A 109 9.02 5.90 1.69
C SER A 109 10.43 5.85 2.28
N ALA A 110 11.11 4.72 2.17
CA ALA A 110 12.43 4.53 2.75
C ALA A 110 13.40 3.85 1.81
N THR A 111 14.67 4.18 1.97
CA THR A 111 15.83 3.52 1.36
C THR A 111 16.83 3.13 2.43
N GLU A 112 18.01 2.71 2.03
CA GLU A 112 19.11 2.40 2.96
C GLU A 112 19.66 3.65 3.67
N ARG A 113 19.49 4.86 3.14
CA ARG A 113 20.14 6.08 3.65
C ARG A 113 19.19 7.12 4.19
N ASN A 114 17.99 7.18 3.68
CA ASN A 114 17.01 8.19 4.05
C ASN A 114 15.60 7.67 3.95
N SER A 115 14.70 8.36 4.63
CA SER A 115 13.28 8.09 4.61
C SER A 115 12.51 9.39 4.45
N ALA A 116 11.45 9.38 3.68
CA ALA A 116 10.60 10.53 3.45
C ALA A 116 9.19 10.29 3.99
N VAL A 117 8.68 11.24 4.74
CA VAL A 117 7.33 11.27 5.30
C VAL A 117 6.55 12.38 4.60
N ARG A 118 5.41 12.06 4.03
CA ARG A 118 4.47 13.04 3.50
C ARG A 118 3.30 13.21 4.46
N TYR A 119 2.96 14.46 4.74
CA TYR A 119 1.87 14.83 5.61
C TYR A 119 0.58 15.14 4.83
N ALA A 120 -0.54 15.11 5.53
CA ALA A 120 -1.87 15.37 4.95
C ALA A 120 -1.98 16.77 4.32
N ASN A 121 -1.26 17.74 4.85
CA ASN A 121 -1.19 19.12 4.31
C ASN A 121 -0.33 19.26 3.04
N GLY A 122 0.25 18.16 2.52
CA GLY A 122 1.08 18.15 1.33
C GLY A 122 2.53 18.61 1.54
N THR A 123 2.99 18.75 2.78
CA THR A 123 4.42 18.95 3.08
C THR A 123 5.17 17.63 3.19
N VAL A 124 6.49 17.67 3.12
CA VAL A 124 7.38 16.50 3.21
C VAL A 124 8.49 16.77 4.21
N LYS A 125 8.78 15.78 5.04
CA LYS A 125 9.94 15.74 5.94
C LYS A 125 10.81 14.56 5.57
N VAL A 126 12.10 14.77 5.43
CA VAL A 126 13.06 13.69 5.17
C VAL A 126 13.85 13.40 6.43
N LEU A 127 13.87 12.13 6.82
CA LEU A 127 14.56 11.58 7.97
C LEU A 127 15.84 10.89 7.51
N GLY A 128 16.86 10.90 8.34
CA GLY A 128 18.18 10.33 8.07
C GLY A 128 19.27 11.28 8.56
N GLU A 129 20.49 10.77 8.73
CA GLU A 129 21.62 11.54 9.25
C GLU A 129 22.30 12.37 8.15
N ASP A 130 22.40 11.79 6.95
CA ASP A 130 23.12 12.38 5.83
C ASP A 130 22.25 13.36 5.02
N ASN A 131 22.82 14.51 4.68
CA ASN A 131 22.27 15.50 3.74
C ASN A 131 23.35 16.01 2.75
N SER A 132 24.39 15.22 2.51
CA SER A 132 25.54 15.61 1.69
C SER A 132 25.16 15.99 0.26
N TYR A 133 24.02 15.50 -0.21
CA TYR A 133 23.48 15.79 -1.53
C TYR A 133 22.33 16.79 -1.53
N GLY A 134 21.92 17.32 -0.36
CA GLY A 134 20.77 18.19 -0.21
C GLY A 134 19.41 17.48 -0.31
N GLN A 135 19.38 16.16 -0.21
CA GLN A 135 18.18 15.34 -0.37
C GLN A 135 17.10 15.60 0.70
N LYS A 136 17.50 16.26 1.82
CA LYS A 136 16.57 16.63 2.92
C LYS A 136 15.96 18.03 2.75
N ASP A 137 16.38 18.83 1.77
CA ASP A 137 15.99 20.23 1.63
C ASP A 137 14.60 20.38 1.00
N THR A 138 13.62 19.66 1.56
CA THR A 138 12.23 19.59 1.09
C THR A 138 11.31 20.63 1.76
N ASN A 139 11.83 21.49 2.64
CA ASN A 139 11.03 22.49 3.36
C ASN A 139 10.18 23.42 2.47
N PRO A 140 10.62 23.81 1.23
CA PRO A 140 9.79 24.63 0.34
C PRO A 140 8.63 23.86 -0.31
N TRP A 141 8.64 22.53 -0.25
CA TRP A 141 7.66 21.71 -0.97
C TRP A 141 6.26 21.87 -0.39
N ARG A 142 5.29 22.06 -1.29
CA ARG A 142 3.86 22.16 -0.98
C ARG A 142 3.08 21.35 -1.99
N ASP A 143 1.85 21.00 -1.63
CA ASP A 143 0.92 20.29 -2.50
C ASP A 143 1.46 18.96 -3.03
N ILE A 144 2.33 18.30 -2.27
CA ILE A 144 2.84 17.00 -2.63
C ILE A 144 1.76 15.93 -2.39
N ARG A 145 1.45 15.16 -3.44
CA ARG A 145 0.52 14.02 -3.37
C ARG A 145 1.20 12.66 -3.25
N PHE A 146 2.46 12.58 -3.66
CA PHE A 146 3.26 11.36 -3.60
C PHE A 146 4.72 11.70 -3.30
N VAL A 147 5.38 10.89 -2.48
CA VAL A 147 6.81 11.04 -2.15
C VAL A 147 7.54 9.71 -2.33
N LEU A 148 8.76 9.78 -2.83
CA LEU A 148 9.67 8.65 -2.99
C LEU A 148 11.05 9.03 -2.45
N ALA A 149 11.53 8.29 -1.47
CA ALA A 149 12.94 8.34 -1.08
C ALA A 149 13.78 7.53 -2.06
N ALA A 150 14.92 8.06 -2.46
CA ALA A 150 15.96 7.41 -3.23
C ALA A 150 17.32 7.62 -2.54
N PRO A 151 18.36 6.85 -2.82
CA PRO A 151 19.62 6.88 -2.04
C PRO A 151 20.22 8.28 -1.86
N ASN A 152 20.25 9.10 -2.91
CA ASN A 152 20.85 10.45 -2.91
C ASN A 152 19.85 11.55 -3.31
N CYS A 153 18.57 11.22 -3.36
CA CYS A 153 17.53 12.12 -3.83
C CYS A 153 16.20 11.82 -3.14
N THR A 154 15.42 12.85 -2.94
CA THR A 154 14.00 12.70 -2.60
C THR A 154 13.18 13.23 -3.77
N TYR A 155 12.23 12.43 -4.24
CA TYR A 155 11.30 12.81 -5.29
C TYR A 155 9.93 13.12 -4.69
N GLY A 156 9.29 14.15 -5.20
CA GLY A 156 7.90 14.51 -4.89
C GLY A 156 7.08 14.63 -6.16
N VAL A 157 5.86 14.16 -6.15
CA VAL A 157 4.88 14.44 -7.20
C VAL A 157 3.85 15.41 -6.63
N THR A 158 3.67 16.54 -7.29
CA THR A 158 2.68 17.54 -6.89
C THR A 158 1.26 17.10 -7.22
N LYS A 159 0.25 17.77 -6.69
CA LYS A 159 -1.17 17.56 -7.06
C LYS A 159 -1.43 17.76 -8.55
N THR A 160 -0.64 18.61 -9.21
CA THR A 160 -0.73 18.85 -10.66
C THR A 160 0.01 17.80 -11.49
N GLY A 161 0.74 16.87 -10.86
CA GLY A 161 1.49 15.83 -11.55
C GLY A 161 2.93 16.19 -11.90
N ALA A 162 3.40 17.39 -11.57
CA ALA A 162 4.79 17.79 -11.78
C ALA A 162 5.72 17.06 -10.79
N VAL A 163 6.94 16.72 -11.23
CA VAL A 163 7.94 16.08 -10.40
C VAL A 163 8.92 17.10 -9.84
N LEU A 164 9.10 17.06 -8.54
CA LEU A 164 10.18 17.74 -7.82
C LEU A 164 11.24 16.71 -7.42
N ALA A 165 12.50 17.11 -7.48
CA ALA A 165 13.61 16.28 -7.06
C ALA A 165 14.60 17.10 -6.24
N GLN A 166 14.86 16.68 -5.02
CA GLN A 166 15.81 17.33 -4.12
C GLN A 166 16.99 16.39 -3.86
N GLY A 167 18.17 16.91 -4.05
CA GLY A 167 19.41 16.11 -4.08
C GLY A 167 19.89 15.81 -5.50
N VAL A 168 20.60 14.70 -5.66
CA VAL A 168 21.14 14.24 -6.95
C VAL A 168 20.19 13.17 -7.52
N PRO A 169 19.33 13.50 -8.49
CA PRO A 169 18.47 12.53 -9.14
C PRO A 169 19.27 11.56 -9.97
N VAL A 170 18.75 10.37 -10.20
CA VAL A 170 19.33 9.37 -11.09
C VAL A 170 19.49 9.93 -12.52
N ASP A 171 18.52 10.71 -12.94
CA ASP A 171 18.53 11.42 -14.22
C ASP A 171 17.83 12.77 -14.03
N PRO A 172 18.46 13.91 -14.39
CA PRO A 172 17.88 15.22 -14.19
C PRO A 172 16.62 15.49 -15.01
N THR A 173 16.39 14.77 -16.11
CA THR A 173 15.18 14.93 -16.97
C THR A 173 13.89 14.54 -16.24
N VAL A 174 13.98 13.80 -15.13
CA VAL A 174 12.82 13.49 -14.27
C VAL A 174 12.11 14.78 -13.78
N ARG A 175 12.85 15.90 -13.62
CA ARG A 175 12.27 17.19 -13.21
C ARG A 175 11.36 17.83 -14.27
N GLU A 176 11.45 17.37 -15.51
CA GLU A 176 10.62 17.85 -16.63
C GLU A 176 9.30 17.06 -16.74
N TRP A 177 9.18 15.99 -15.95
CA TRP A 177 8.00 15.16 -16.02
C TRP A 177 6.77 15.85 -15.45
N THR A 178 5.71 15.77 -16.21
CA THR A 178 4.36 16.26 -15.86
C THR A 178 3.38 15.10 -15.94
N ASP A 179 2.20 15.27 -15.36
CA ASP A 179 1.12 14.27 -15.38
C ASP A 179 1.47 12.95 -14.66
N MET A 180 2.42 13.00 -13.72
CA MET A 180 2.82 11.83 -12.96
C MET A 180 1.84 11.53 -11.83
N GLN A 181 1.46 10.26 -11.67
CA GLN A 181 0.68 9.76 -10.53
C GLN A 181 1.59 9.29 -9.39
N SER A 182 2.61 8.51 -9.71
CA SER A 182 3.56 7.95 -8.76
C SER A 182 4.90 7.66 -9.44
N LEU A 183 5.91 7.40 -8.64
CA LEU A 183 7.27 7.06 -9.08
C LEU A 183 7.75 5.80 -8.37
N ALA A 184 8.64 5.07 -9.01
CA ALA A 184 9.45 4.03 -8.38
C ALA A 184 10.89 4.13 -8.88
N CYS A 185 11.87 3.83 -8.04
CA CYS A 185 13.27 3.90 -8.42
C CYS A 185 14.00 2.58 -8.16
N GLY A 186 14.88 2.23 -9.08
CA GLY A 186 15.95 1.27 -8.89
C GLY A 186 17.27 1.96 -8.57
N THR A 187 18.40 1.26 -8.79
CA THR A 187 19.71 1.82 -8.50
C THR A 187 20.11 2.94 -9.47
N ARG A 188 19.80 2.77 -10.75
CA ARG A 188 20.23 3.65 -11.84
C ARG A 188 19.11 4.12 -12.75
N HIS A 189 17.85 3.94 -12.34
CA HIS A 189 16.69 4.34 -13.12
C HIS A 189 15.54 4.76 -12.22
N VAL A 190 14.64 5.54 -12.80
CA VAL A 190 13.35 5.93 -12.22
C VAL A 190 12.28 5.62 -13.25
N VAL A 191 11.20 5.01 -12.82
CA VAL A 191 9.99 4.84 -13.61
C VAL A 191 8.86 5.67 -13.02
N GLY A 192 8.09 6.34 -13.87
CA GLY A 192 6.96 7.18 -13.48
C GLY A 192 5.67 6.67 -14.10
N LEU A 193 4.63 6.48 -13.27
CA LEU A 193 3.28 6.19 -13.71
C LEU A 193 2.56 7.50 -14.01
N THR A 194 2.05 7.66 -15.23
CA THR A 194 1.20 8.78 -15.59
C THR A 194 -0.24 8.59 -15.11
N THR A 195 -1.00 9.66 -15.02
CA THR A 195 -2.45 9.60 -14.73
C THR A 195 -3.23 8.84 -15.82
N GLY A 196 -2.70 8.77 -17.04
CA GLY A 196 -3.27 8.00 -18.16
C GLY A 196 -2.91 6.52 -18.15
N GLY A 197 -2.16 6.02 -17.15
CA GLY A 197 -1.81 4.59 -17.06
C GLY A 197 -0.67 4.15 -17.98
N THR A 198 0.10 5.09 -18.52
CA THR A 198 1.35 4.82 -19.24
C THR A 198 2.56 5.00 -18.34
N VAL A 199 3.72 4.54 -18.77
CA VAL A 199 4.94 4.59 -17.96
C VAL A 199 6.03 5.40 -18.67
N ARG A 200 6.71 6.27 -17.92
CA ARG A 200 7.95 6.94 -18.34
C ARG A 200 9.15 6.31 -17.64
N LEU A 201 10.26 6.30 -18.35
CA LEU A 201 11.55 5.82 -17.84
C LEU A 201 12.60 6.92 -17.99
N ALA A 202 13.42 7.09 -16.96
CA ALA A 202 14.65 7.87 -17.00
C ALA A 202 15.79 7.07 -16.36
N GLY A 203 17.02 7.25 -16.85
CA GLY A 203 18.20 6.52 -16.39
C GLY A 203 18.47 5.25 -17.20
N ILE A 204 19.17 4.29 -16.59
CA ILE A 204 19.76 3.14 -17.29
C ILE A 204 19.16 1.83 -16.78
N LEU A 205 18.67 1.04 -17.72
CA LEU A 205 18.23 -0.35 -17.52
C LEU A 205 18.95 -1.29 -18.50
N PRO A 206 18.94 -2.61 -18.26
CA PRO A 206 19.43 -3.60 -19.21
C PRO A 206 18.77 -3.48 -20.59
N ALA A 207 19.47 -3.90 -21.64
CA ALA A 207 19.00 -3.84 -23.01
C ALA A 207 17.61 -4.53 -23.16
N GLY A 208 16.74 -3.91 -23.94
CA GLY A 208 15.36 -4.34 -24.18
C GLY A 208 14.36 -3.98 -23.08
N ALA A 209 14.82 -3.53 -21.91
CA ALA A 209 13.91 -3.18 -20.82
C ALA A 209 13.20 -1.84 -21.04
N ALA A 210 13.87 -0.90 -21.70
CA ALA A 210 13.28 0.40 -22.01
C ALA A 210 12.13 0.27 -23.02
N GLU A 211 12.32 -0.52 -24.05
CA GLU A 211 11.29 -0.83 -25.07
C GLU A 211 10.10 -1.56 -24.45
N ALA A 212 10.38 -2.53 -23.56
CA ALA A 212 9.32 -3.23 -22.85
C ALA A 212 8.50 -2.27 -21.98
N ILE A 213 9.14 -1.40 -21.20
CA ILE A 213 8.46 -0.42 -20.35
C ILE A 213 7.64 0.57 -21.18
N ALA A 214 8.17 1.03 -22.32
CA ALA A 214 7.47 1.95 -23.21
C ALA A 214 6.17 1.36 -23.80
N SER A 215 6.06 0.04 -23.86
CA SER A 215 4.85 -0.66 -24.34
C SER A 215 3.77 -0.83 -23.27
N TRP A 216 4.07 -0.58 -21.99
CA TRP A 216 3.11 -0.80 -20.91
C TRP A 216 1.97 0.20 -20.92
N GLN A 217 0.74 -0.32 -20.91
CA GLN A 217 -0.50 0.44 -20.95
C GLN A 217 -1.44 -0.01 -19.81
N ASN A 218 -2.40 0.83 -19.45
CA ASN A 218 -3.38 0.53 -18.42
C ASN A 218 -2.74 0.10 -17.08
N VAL A 219 -1.59 0.69 -16.77
CA VAL A 219 -0.86 0.43 -15.54
C VAL A 219 -1.55 1.12 -14.38
N THR A 220 -1.70 0.41 -13.26
CA THR A 220 -2.31 0.91 -12.01
C THR A 220 -1.30 1.07 -10.88
N GLN A 221 -0.21 0.27 -10.90
CA GLN A 221 0.86 0.35 -9.92
C GLN A 221 2.21 0.05 -10.54
N LEU A 222 3.25 0.70 -10.03
CA LEU A 222 4.65 0.47 -10.40
C LEU A 222 5.48 0.11 -9.16
N THR A 223 6.47 -0.72 -9.40
CA THR A 223 7.60 -0.92 -8.50
C THR A 223 8.89 -1.04 -9.29
N ALA A 224 10.00 -0.70 -8.65
CA ALA A 224 11.33 -0.86 -9.23
C ALA A 224 12.33 -1.27 -8.16
N ALA A 225 13.33 -2.02 -8.54
CA ALA A 225 14.43 -2.42 -7.69
C ALA A 225 15.68 -2.64 -8.54
N ARG A 226 16.86 -2.31 -8.00
CA ARG A 226 18.16 -2.48 -8.69
C ARG A 226 18.08 -2.18 -10.20
N ASP A 227 18.06 -3.22 -11.05
CA ASP A 227 18.11 -3.12 -12.52
C ASP A 227 16.80 -3.65 -13.17
N CYS A 228 15.68 -3.56 -12.47
CA CYS A 228 14.37 -4.04 -12.97
C CYS A 228 13.21 -3.15 -12.53
N ALA A 229 12.13 -3.25 -13.26
CA ALA A 229 10.84 -2.65 -12.93
C ALA A 229 9.70 -3.64 -13.19
N ALA A 230 8.60 -3.49 -12.48
CA ALA A 230 7.37 -4.25 -12.69
C ALA A 230 6.15 -3.34 -12.62
N ALA A 231 5.13 -3.69 -13.40
CA ALA A 231 3.87 -2.99 -13.48
C ALA A 231 2.71 -3.94 -13.25
N LEU A 232 1.73 -3.51 -12.45
CA LEU A 232 0.43 -4.15 -12.34
C LEU A 232 -0.54 -3.41 -13.27
N HIS A 233 -1.20 -4.14 -14.13
CA HIS A 233 -2.20 -3.61 -15.08
C HIS A 233 -3.61 -3.66 -14.50
N GLN A 234 -4.52 -2.93 -15.12
CA GLN A 234 -5.93 -2.83 -14.69
C GLN A 234 -6.65 -4.19 -14.74
N ASP A 235 -6.26 -5.07 -15.63
CA ASP A 235 -6.82 -6.44 -15.77
C ASP A 235 -6.25 -7.44 -14.76
N GLY A 236 -5.33 -6.99 -13.88
CA GLY A 236 -4.67 -7.81 -12.87
C GLY A 236 -3.42 -8.54 -13.37
N THR A 237 -3.03 -8.38 -14.63
CA THR A 237 -1.78 -8.93 -15.15
C THR A 237 -0.58 -8.14 -14.65
N VAL A 238 0.59 -8.78 -14.62
CA VAL A 238 1.85 -8.17 -14.20
C VAL A 238 2.86 -8.24 -15.34
N SER A 239 3.42 -7.08 -15.71
CA SER A 239 4.56 -6.97 -16.62
C SER A 239 5.85 -6.77 -15.85
N PHE A 240 6.94 -7.29 -16.41
CA PHE A 240 8.28 -7.19 -15.84
C PHE A 240 9.29 -6.80 -16.92
N ALA A 241 10.25 -5.92 -16.58
CA ALA A 241 11.34 -5.52 -17.45
C ALA A 241 12.65 -5.41 -16.66
N GLY A 242 13.76 -5.82 -17.26
CA GLY A 242 15.09 -5.81 -16.67
C GLY A 242 15.57 -7.19 -16.25
N LYS A 243 16.61 -7.23 -15.44
CA LYS A 243 17.17 -8.48 -14.91
C LYS A 243 16.87 -8.58 -13.42
N PRO A 244 16.07 -9.56 -12.97
CA PRO A 244 16.00 -9.87 -11.55
C PRO A 244 17.36 -10.41 -11.10
N ASN A 245 17.78 -10.07 -9.89
CA ASN A 245 18.95 -10.73 -9.30
C ASN A 245 18.69 -12.23 -9.24
N ASP A 246 19.62 -13.01 -9.79
CA ASP A 246 19.69 -14.44 -9.51
C ASP A 246 20.52 -14.61 -8.22
N PRO A 247 19.89 -14.94 -7.06
CA PRO A 247 20.62 -15.06 -5.79
C PRO A 247 21.64 -16.21 -5.78
N ARG A 248 21.72 -16.99 -6.85
CA ARG A 248 22.68 -18.09 -7.02
C ARG A 248 23.96 -17.68 -7.73
N LYS A 249 24.10 -16.40 -8.08
CA LYS A 249 25.25 -15.85 -8.83
C LYS A 249 26.10 -14.85 -8.03
N GLU A 250 25.83 -14.73 -6.72
CA GLU A 250 26.70 -13.99 -5.78
C GLU A 250 27.63 -14.96 -5.03
#